data_82f0dd43c77611d7f2764141eef1aa15
#
_entry.id   82f0dd43c77611d7f2764141eef1aa15
#
_cell.length_a   1.000
_cell.length_b   1.000
_cell.length_c   1.000
_cell.angle_alpha   90.00
_cell.angle_beta   90.00
_cell.angle_gamma   90.00
#
_symmetry.space_group_name_H-M   'P 1'
#
loop_
_entity.id
_entity.type
_entity.pdbx_description
1 polymer ?
#
loop_
_entity_poly.entity_id
_entity_poly.type
_entity_poly.pdbx_seq_one_letter_code
_entity_poly.pdbx_strand_id
1 'polypeptide(L)'
;MFELFKRVFDFVAALLLIAVLGLPMLVIAGVVRLTSRGPALYWSDRVGQFNRIFGMPKFRSMYVGTPPVATHLLANPDAHITPVGKFLRKSSLDELPQLWSVLVGDMSLVGPRPALFNQDDLIKARTDAGVHALRPGITGWAQVNGRDELPIPDKVALDAAYLRERSFSLDLRILWMTLWKVVRRDGVSH
;
A
#
# COMPACT_ATOMS: atom_id res chain seq x y z
N MET A 1 20.67 -15.02 -0.87
CA MET A 1 19.70 -16.13 -0.70
C MET A 1 18.33 -15.62 -0.20
N PHE A 2 18.25 -14.80 0.86
CA PHE A 2 16.99 -14.26 1.40
C PHE A 2 16.14 -13.52 0.35
N GLU A 3 16.72 -12.60 -0.43
CA GLU A 3 16.00 -11.81 -1.45
C GLU A 3 15.33 -12.67 -2.53
N LEU A 4 16.01 -13.70 -3.00
CA LEU A 4 15.45 -14.61 -4.00
C LEU A 4 14.30 -15.41 -3.41
N PHE A 5 14.48 -15.97 -2.21
CA PHE A 5 13.43 -16.73 -1.52
C PHE A 5 12.21 -15.84 -1.24
N LYS A 6 12.44 -14.63 -0.72
CA LYS A 6 11.37 -13.63 -0.50
C LYS A 6 10.62 -13.33 -1.79
N ARG A 7 11.34 -13.12 -2.91
CA ARG A 7 10.71 -12.82 -4.20
C ARG A 7 9.84 -13.96 -4.70
N VAL A 8 10.30 -15.20 -4.57
CA VAL A 8 9.52 -16.40 -4.94
C VAL A 8 8.27 -16.50 -4.06
N PHE A 9 8.41 -16.31 -2.75
CA PHE A 9 7.30 -16.31 -1.82
C PHE A 9 6.28 -15.21 -2.17
N ASP A 10 6.71 -13.96 -2.37
CA ASP A 10 5.86 -12.84 -2.75
C ASP A 10 5.07 -13.14 -4.03
N PHE A 11 5.75 -13.66 -5.06
CA PHE A 11 5.13 -14.01 -6.33
C PHE A 11 4.05 -15.09 -6.17
N VAL A 12 4.40 -16.21 -5.53
CA VAL A 12 3.47 -17.34 -5.34
C VAL A 12 2.27 -16.90 -4.48
N ALA A 13 2.53 -16.20 -3.38
CA ALA A 13 1.46 -15.74 -2.50
C ALA A 13 0.54 -14.73 -3.19
N ALA A 14 1.09 -13.76 -3.96
CA ALA A 14 0.29 -12.82 -4.73
C ALA A 14 -0.55 -13.52 -5.81
N LEU A 15 0.01 -14.51 -6.50
CA LEU A 15 -0.72 -15.30 -7.50
C LEU A 15 -1.90 -16.06 -6.87
N LEU A 16 -1.67 -16.72 -5.73
CA LEU A 16 -2.72 -17.43 -5.00
C LEU A 16 -3.80 -16.47 -4.49
N LEU A 17 -3.41 -15.32 -3.94
CA LEU A 17 -4.36 -14.30 -3.48
C LEU A 17 -5.19 -13.74 -4.63
N ILE A 18 -4.60 -13.49 -5.81
CA ILE A 18 -5.35 -13.05 -6.99
C ILE A 18 -6.29 -14.16 -7.48
N ALA A 19 -5.89 -15.42 -7.45
CA ALA A 19 -6.77 -16.54 -7.84
C ALA A 19 -7.99 -16.64 -6.92
N VAL A 20 -7.81 -16.46 -5.61
CA VAL A 20 -8.89 -16.51 -4.61
C VAL A 20 -9.75 -15.24 -4.64
N LEU A 21 -9.12 -14.05 -4.72
CA LEU A 21 -9.80 -12.77 -4.63
C LEU A 21 -10.22 -12.19 -5.99
N GLY A 22 -9.89 -12.85 -7.10
CA GLY A 22 -10.16 -12.34 -8.45
C GLY A 22 -11.64 -12.08 -8.70
N LEU A 23 -12.52 -13.02 -8.33
CA LEU A 23 -13.96 -12.82 -8.48
C LEU A 23 -14.48 -11.67 -7.58
N PRO A 24 -14.18 -11.58 -6.27
CA PRO A 24 -14.46 -10.40 -5.47
C PRO A 24 -13.93 -9.10 -6.10
N MET A 25 -12.70 -9.09 -6.61
CA MET A 25 -12.11 -7.91 -7.26
C MET A 25 -12.89 -7.47 -8.50
N LEU A 26 -13.36 -8.41 -9.32
CA LEU A 26 -14.22 -8.11 -10.48
C LEU A 26 -15.56 -7.51 -10.05
N VAL A 27 -16.18 -8.04 -9.00
CA VAL A 27 -17.41 -7.47 -8.43
C VAL A 27 -17.17 -6.04 -7.95
N ILE A 28 -16.10 -5.80 -7.19
CA ILE A 28 -15.74 -4.44 -6.73
C ILE A 28 -15.52 -3.50 -7.92
N ALA A 29 -14.80 -3.94 -8.96
CA ALA A 29 -14.58 -3.15 -10.17
C ALA A 29 -15.90 -2.76 -10.85
N GLY A 30 -16.84 -3.71 -10.95
CA GLY A 30 -18.19 -3.47 -11.46
C GLY A 30 -18.96 -2.44 -10.63
N VAL A 31 -18.98 -2.59 -9.31
CA VAL A 31 -19.64 -1.66 -8.39
C VAL A 31 -19.05 -0.24 -8.50
N VAL A 32 -17.72 -0.10 -8.50
CA VAL A 32 -17.05 1.20 -8.67
C VAL A 32 -17.42 1.84 -9.99
N ARG A 33 -17.48 1.06 -11.08
CA ARG A 33 -17.80 1.54 -12.43
C ARG A 33 -19.24 1.99 -12.54
N LEU A 34 -20.17 1.29 -11.91
CA LEU A 34 -21.61 1.58 -11.96
C LEU A 34 -22.02 2.74 -11.03
N THR A 35 -21.32 2.94 -9.92
CA THR A 35 -21.69 3.94 -8.90
C THR A 35 -21.02 5.30 -9.10
N SER A 36 -20.00 5.42 -9.94
CA SER A 36 -19.33 6.68 -10.22
C SER A 36 -18.71 6.71 -11.62
N ARG A 37 -18.76 7.86 -12.29
CA ARG A 37 -18.21 8.03 -13.65
C ARG A 37 -16.68 7.87 -13.66
N GLY A 38 -16.14 7.14 -14.65
CA GLY A 38 -14.71 6.95 -14.87
C GLY A 38 -14.24 5.50 -14.71
N PRO A 39 -12.94 5.18 -14.85
CA PRO A 39 -12.39 3.82 -14.77
C PRO A 39 -12.55 3.22 -13.36
N ALA A 40 -12.60 1.88 -13.25
CA ALA A 40 -12.67 1.19 -11.95
C ALA A 40 -11.36 1.30 -11.17
N LEU A 41 -10.22 1.34 -11.87
CA LEU A 41 -8.90 1.47 -11.30
C LEU A 41 -8.39 2.91 -11.39
N TYR A 42 -7.63 3.30 -10.38
CA TYR A 42 -6.83 4.50 -10.32
C TYR A 42 -5.35 4.10 -10.17
N TRP A 43 -4.48 4.71 -10.95
CA TRP A 43 -3.03 4.50 -10.89
C TRP A 43 -2.39 5.68 -10.18
N SER A 44 -1.75 5.39 -9.04
CA SER A 44 -1.08 6.40 -8.21
C SER A 44 0.42 6.31 -8.40
N ASP A 45 1.05 7.42 -8.81
CA ASP A 45 2.51 7.49 -8.90
C ASP A 45 3.13 7.40 -7.51
N ARG A 46 3.97 6.40 -7.32
CA ARG A 46 4.60 6.07 -6.06
C ARG A 46 6.11 5.86 -6.21
N VAL A 47 6.80 6.13 -5.12
CA VAL A 47 8.24 5.88 -5.05
C VAL A 47 8.49 4.42 -4.70
N GLY A 48 9.16 3.72 -5.60
CA GLY A 48 9.56 2.32 -5.49
C GLY A 48 11.02 2.15 -5.05
N GLN A 49 11.55 0.95 -5.31
CA GLN A 49 12.95 0.62 -5.02
C GLN A 49 13.91 1.55 -5.78
N PHE A 50 14.97 1.98 -5.11
CA PHE A 50 15.97 2.94 -5.63
C PHE A 50 15.37 4.25 -6.12
N ASN A 51 14.29 4.70 -5.46
CA ASN A 51 13.56 5.93 -5.78
C ASN A 51 12.97 5.96 -7.20
N ARG A 52 12.80 4.81 -7.86
CA ARG A 52 12.12 4.73 -9.17
C ARG A 52 10.62 4.95 -8.98
N ILE A 53 10.03 5.81 -9.81
CA ILE A 53 8.58 6.00 -9.80
C ILE A 53 7.91 4.83 -10.52
N PHE A 54 6.82 4.32 -9.94
CA PHE A 54 5.96 3.30 -10.55
C PHE A 54 4.49 3.63 -10.33
N GLY A 55 3.65 3.19 -11.25
CA GLY A 55 2.20 3.32 -11.13
C GLY A 55 1.63 2.22 -10.24
N MET A 56 1.07 2.58 -9.09
CA MET A 56 0.46 1.67 -8.14
C MET A 56 -1.06 1.61 -8.34
N PRO A 57 -1.64 0.46 -8.75
CA PRO A 57 -3.07 0.33 -8.99
C PRO A 57 -3.86 0.25 -7.68
N LYS A 58 -4.99 0.96 -7.65
CA LYS A 58 -6.01 0.87 -6.60
C LYS A 58 -7.40 0.88 -7.21
N PHE A 59 -8.39 0.35 -6.51
CA PHE A 59 -9.76 0.68 -6.88
C PHE A 59 -10.01 2.16 -6.63
N ARG A 60 -10.66 2.82 -7.60
CA ARG A 60 -10.99 4.23 -7.47
C ARG A 60 -11.99 4.44 -6.33
N SER A 61 -11.54 5.12 -5.30
CA SER A 61 -12.33 5.48 -4.12
C SER A 61 -12.72 6.96 -4.09
N MET A 62 -12.18 7.76 -5.02
CA MET A 62 -12.43 9.20 -5.13
C MET A 62 -13.01 9.57 -6.50
N TYR A 63 -13.67 10.73 -6.58
CA TYR A 63 -14.17 11.24 -7.86
C TYR A 63 -13.03 11.60 -8.80
N VAL A 64 -13.30 11.48 -10.12
CA VAL A 64 -12.37 11.91 -11.16
C VAL A 64 -12.14 13.42 -11.03
N GLY A 65 -10.86 13.84 -11.17
CA GLY A 65 -10.47 15.24 -10.99
C GLY A 65 -10.05 15.62 -9.58
N THR A 66 -10.07 14.69 -8.62
CA THR A 66 -9.48 14.92 -7.29
C THR A 66 -7.96 15.14 -7.42
N PRO A 67 -7.41 16.20 -6.78
CA PRO A 67 -5.96 16.46 -6.82
C PRO A 67 -5.13 15.26 -6.29
N PRO A 68 -3.99 14.92 -6.93
CA PRO A 68 -3.14 13.78 -6.55
C PRO A 68 -2.22 14.15 -5.36
N VAL A 69 -2.83 14.50 -4.24
CA VAL A 69 -2.14 14.82 -2.97
C VAL A 69 -2.54 13.85 -1.87
N ALA A 70 -1.80 13.83 -0.77
CA ALA A 70 -2.19 13.05 0.39
C ALA A 70 -3.56 13.51 0.91
N THR A 71 -4.43 12.58 1.29
CA THR A 71 -5.84 12.87 1.63
C THR A 71 -5.98 13.95 2.71
N HIS A 72 -5.10 13.98 3.71
CA HIS A 72 -5.11 14.97 4.79
C HIS A 72 -4.75 16.40 4.32
N LEU A 73 -4.20 16.55 3.12
CA LEU A 73 -3.88 17.84 2.51
C LEU A 73 -5.04 18.44 1.67
N LEU A 74 -6.10 17.66 1.47
CA LEU A 74 -7.31 18.17 0.80
C LEU A 74 -8.11 19.07 1.74
N ALA A 75 -8.59 20.20 1.24
CA ALA A 75 -9.40 21.16 2.02
C ALA A 75 -10.70 20.52 2.55
N ASN A 76 -11.31 19.60 1.81
CA ASN A 76 -12.49 18.84 2.23
C ASN A 76 -12.39 17.40 1.68
N PRO A 77 -11.68 16.50 2.39
CA PRO A 77 -11.45 15.12 1.91
C PRO A 77 -12.75 14.35 1.62
N ASP A 78 -13.77 14.51 2.48
CA ASP A 78 -15.03 13.77 2.36
C ASP A 78 -15.80 14.12 1.08
N ALA A 79 -15.70 15.36 0.59
CA ALA A 79 -16.34 15.78 -0.66
C ALA A 79 -15.75 15.10 -1.91
N HIS A 80 -14.52 14.61 -1.82
CA HIS A 80 -13.82 13.94 -2.91
C HIS A 80 -13.99 12.43 -2.89
N ILE A 81 -14.46 11.83 -1.79
CA ILE A 81 -14.60 10.39 -1.63
C ILE A 81 -16.00 9.96 -2.08
N THR A 82 -16.07 8.93 -2.94
CA THR A 82 -17.34 8.34 -3.35
C THR A 82 -17.96 7.54 -2.19
N PRO A 83 -19.31 7.36 -2.12
CA PRO A 83 -19.94 6.54 -1.07
C PRO A 83 -19.38 5.11 -1.00
N VAL A 84 -19.20 4.47 -2.17
CA VAL A 84 -18.55 3.15 -2.26
C VAL A 84 -17.07 3.25 -1.89
N GLY A 85 -16.39 4.31 -2.30
CA GLY A 85 -15.00 4.58 -1.96
C GLY A 85 -14.77 4.68 -0.45
N LYS A 86 -15.70 5.27 0.29
CA LYS A 86 -15.64 5.33 1.77
C LYS A 86 -15.61 3.94 2.40
N PHE A 87 -16.46 3.04 1.90
CA PHE A 87 -16.48 1.64 2.34
C PHE A 87 -15.18 0.92 1.96
N LEU A 88 -14.73 1.06 0.70
CA LEU A 88 -13.51 0.40 0.21
C LEU A 88 -12.28 0.82 1.02
N ARG A 89 -12.13 2.11 1.30
CA ARG A 89 -11.02 2.65 2.13
C ARG A 89 -11.09 2.12 3.56
N LYS A 90 -12.26 2.16 4.19
CA LYS A 90 -12.46 1.64 5.55
C LYS A 90 -12.15 0.15 5.69
N SER A 91 -12.36 -0.63 4.63
CA SER A 91 -12.07 -2.07 4.60
C SER A 91 -10.70 -2.40 3.99
N SER A 92 -9.94 -1.39 3.51
CA SER A 92 -8.70 -1.55 2.74
C SER A 92 -8.85 -2.38 1.45
N LEU A 93 -10.08 -2.60 0.98
CA LEU A 93 -10.36 -3.36 -0.25
C LEU A 93 -9.93 -2.58 -1.50
N ASP A 94 -9.81 -1.26 -1.41
CA ASP A 94 -9.27 -0.43 -2.50
C ASP A 94 -7.81 -0.76 -2.83
N GLU A 95 -7.07 -1.38 -1.93
CA GLU A 95 -5.66 -1.72 -2.11
C GLU A 95 -5.42 -3.11 -2.73
N LEU A 96 -6.46 -3.96 -2.90
CA LEU A 96 -6.32 -5.30 -3.48
C LEU A 96 -5.62 -5.33 -4.86
N PRO A 97 -5.85 -4.35 -5.79
CA PRO A 97 -5.14 -4.34 -7.06
C PRO A 97 -3.61 -4.22 -6.95
N GLN A 98 -3.06 -3.78 -5.80
CA GLN A 98 -1.62 -3.72 -5.57
C GLN A 98 -0.95 -5.11 -5.62
N LEU A 99 -1.71 -6.20 -5.48
CA LEU A 99 -1.21 -7.57 -5.71
C LEU A 99 -0.60 -7.72 -7.11
N TRP A 100 -1.09 -6.98 -8.11
CA TRP A 100 -0.48 -6.89 -9.43
C TRP A 100 0.94 -6.32 -9.36
N SER A 101 1.15 -5.24 -8.61
CA SER A 101 2.49 -4.65 -8.44
C SER A 101 3.47 -5.61 -7.74
N VAL A 102 2.96 -6.51 -6.88
CA VAL A 102 3.78 -7.59 -6.30
C VAL A 102 4.14 -8.62 -7.37
N LEU A 103 3.20 -9.04 -8.22
CA LEU A 103 3.48 -10.00 -9.30
C LEU A 103 4.55 -9.49 -10.28
N VAL A 104 4.44 -8.24 -10.72
CA VAL A 104 5.40 -7.67 -11.69
C VAL A 104 6.73 -7.29 -11.05
N GLY A 105 6.80 -7.16 -9.71
CA GLY A 105 8.03 -6.94 -8.96
C GLY A 105 8.30 -5.50 -8.55
N ASP A 106 7.38 -4.58 -8.77
CA ASP A 106 7.46 -3.20 -8.29
C ASP A 106 7.30 -3.14 -6.76
N MET A 107 6.54 -4.10 -6.19
CA MET A 107 6.28 -4.21 -4.76
C MET A 107 6.61 -5.61 -4.22
N SER A 108 6.61 -5.72 -2.91
CA SER A 108 6.63 -6.92 -2.09
C SER A 108 5.36 -6.99 -1.25
N LEU A 109 5.03 -8.14 -0.68
CA LEU A 109 3.97 -8.21 0.34
C LEU A 109 4.36 -7.41 1.59
N VAL A 110 5.64 -7.53 2.01
CA VAL A 110 6.16 -6.85 3.21
C VAL A 110 7.33 -5.94 2.84
N GLY A 111 7.21 -4.66 3.20
CA GLY A 111 8.22 -3.63 2.98
C GLY A 111 7.73 -2.25 3.44
N PRO A 112 8.53 -1.20 3.33
CA PRO A 112 8.10 0.18 3.60
C PRO A 112 6.90 0.57 2.72
N ARG A 113 5.91 1.28 3.28
CA ARG A 113 4.77 1.78 2.48
C ARG A 113 5.26 2.74 1.40
N PRO A 114 4.89 2.57 0.12
CA PRO A 114 5.38 3.43 -0.95
C PRO A 114 4.94 4.89 -0.74
N ALA A 115 5.90 5.82 -0.70
CA ALA A 115 5.64 7.25 -0.62
C ALA A 115 4.94 7.77 -1.88
N LEU A 116 4.16 8.84 -1.77
CA LEU A 116 3.73 9.60 -2.94
C LEU A 116 4.95 10.25 -3.60
N PHE A 117 4.90 10.42 -4.91
CA PHE A 117 5.99 11.00 -5.70
C PHE A 117 6.40 12.41 -5.25
N ASN A 118 5.53 13.13 -4.55
CA ASN A 118 5.69 14.50 -4.06
C ASN A 118 5.87 14.60 -2.53
N GLN A 119 6.24 13.51 -1.86
CA GLN A 119 6.59 13.48 -0.43
C GLN A 119 8.12 13.57 -0.23
N ASP A 120 8.71 14.70 -0.66
CA ASP A 120 10.17 14.87 -0.74
C ASP A 120 10.88 14.66 0.61
N ASP A 121 10.31 15.14 1.71
CA ASP A 121 10.88 14.97 3.06
C ASP A 121 10.97 13.49 3.45
N LEU A 122 9.93 12.71 3.19
CA LEU A 122 9.91 11.27 3.48
C LEU A 122 10.88 10.51 2.56
N ILE A 123 10.91 10.87 1.28
CA ILE A 123 11.80 10.26 0.27
C ILE A 123 13.25 10.50 0.66
N LYS A 124 13.60 11.76 0.98
CA LYS A 124 14.94 12.14 1.40
C LYS A 124 15.36 11.39 2.67
N ALA A 125 14.54 11.42 3.73
CA ALA A 125 14.85 10.77 4.99
C ALA A 125 15.04 9.26 4.85
N ARG A 126 14.23 8.57 4.02
CA ARG A 126 14.39 7.15 3.70
C ARG A 126 15.66 6.88 2.88
N THR A 127 16.02 7.78 1.98
CA THR A 127 17.24 7.67 1.18
C THR A 127 18.48 7.78 2.06
N ASP A 128 18.51 8.78 2.94
CA ASP A 128 19.61 8.99 3.90
C ASP A 128 19.77 7.79 4.86
N ALA A 129 18.67 7.13 5.23
CA ALA A 129 18.65 5.93 6.06
C ALA A 129 18.88 4.60 5.29
N GLY A 130 19.09 4.64 3.96
CA GLY A 130 19.29 3.46 3.11
C GLY A 130 18.03 2.64 2.83
N VAL A 131 16.85 3.07 3.33
CA VAL A 131 15.57 2.38 3.17
C VAL A 131 15.12 2.30 1.70
N HIS A 132 15.54 3.24 0.87
CA HIS A 132 15.25 3.30 -0.57
C HIS A 132 15.71 2.05 -1.34
N ALA A 133 16.65 1.28 -0.79
CA ALA A 133 17.10 0.01 -1.38
C ALA A 133 16.09 -1.12 -1.26
N LEU A 134 15.07 -0.97 -0.41
CA LEU A 134 13.99 -1.95 -0.25
C LEU A 134 12.91 -1.78 -1.32
N ARG A 135 12.31 -2.91 -1.73
CA ARG A 135 11.01 -2.84 -2.43
C ARG A 135 9.93 -2.38 -1.47
N PRO A 136 9.06 -1.44 -1.86
CA PRO A 136 7.93 -1.07 -1.04
C PRO A 136 6.98 -2.25 -0.84
N GLY A 137 6.26 -2.27 0.28
CA GLY A 137 5.34 -3.33 0.66
C GLY A 137 3.87 -2.91 0.64
N ILE A 138 2.98 -3.89 0.48
CA ILE A 138 1.55 -3.71 0.75
C ILE A 138 1.37 -3.44 2.25
N THR A 139 2.10 -4.17 3.08
CA THR A 139 2.23 -3.92 4.52
C THR A 139 3.69 -3.84 4.94
N GLY A 140 3.98 -3.40 6.17
CA GLY A 140 5.34 -3.26 6.66
C GLY A 140 5.42 -2.93 8.14
N TRP A 141 6.64 -2.90 8.67
CA TRP A 141 6.88 -2.73 10.10
C TRP A 141 6.32 -1.42 10.66
N ALA A 142 6.48 -0.31 9.94
CA ALA A 142 5.88 0.97 10.32
C ALA A 142 4.34 0.92 10.30
N GLN A 143 3.72 0.28 9.29
CA GLN A 143 2.26 0.18 9.21
C GLN A 143 1.65 -0.63 10.35
N VAL A 144 2.30 -1.73 10.78
CA VAL A 144 1.80 -2.52 11.91
C VAL A 144 2.10 -1.92 13.27
N ASN A 145 2.96 -0.89 13.38
CA ASN A 145 3.31 -0.24 14.63
C ASN A 145 2.76 1.19 14.81
N GLY A 146 2.02 1.75 13.84
CA GLY A 146 1.44 3.08 14.00
C GLY A 146 0.83 3.68 12.73
N ARG A 147 0.96 2.99 11.59
CA ARG A 147 0.37 3.40 10.29
C ARG A 147 0.77 4.82 9.83
N ASP A 148 -0.21 5.53 9.23
CA ASP A 148 -0.02 6.84 8.61
C ASP A 148 0.07 7.98 9.64
N GLU A 149 -0.32 7.74 10.90
CA GLU A 149 -0.31 8.71 12.00
C GLU A 149 1.10 8.98 12.56
N LEU A 150 2.08 8.11 12.26
CA LEU A 150 3.44 8.30 12.73
C LEU A 150 4.09 9.53 12.08
N PRO A 151 4.82 10.36 12.87
CA PRO A 151 5.73 11.37 12.32
C PRO A 151 6.76 10.75 11.38
N ILE A 152 7.24 11.52 10.41
CA ILE A 152 8.23 11.03 9.42
C ILE A 152 9.46 10.41 10.08
N PRO A 153 10.09 11.01 11.12
CA PRO A 153 11.24 10.42 11.78
C PRO A 153 10.97 9.02 12.35
N ASP A 154 9.84 8.83 13.04
CA ASP A 154 9.48 7.55 13.65
C ASP A 154 9.17 6.49 12.59
N LYS A 155 8.47 6.90 11.52
CA LYS A 155 8.20 6.05 10.35
C LYS A 155 9.49 5.56 9.71
N VAL A 156 10.46 6.46 9.49
CA VAL A 156 11.77 6.12 8.91
C VAL A 156 12.58 5.26 9.85
N ALA A 157 12.54 5.51 11.16
CA ALA A 157 13.22 4.68 12.16
C ALA A 157 12.73 3.23 12.14
N LEU A 158 11.40 3.02 12.04
CA LEU A 158 10.81 1.69 11.92
C LEU A 158 11.14 1.00 10.59
N ASP A 159 11.12 1.75 9.47
CA ASP A 159 11.51 1.23 8.17
C ASP A 159 13.01 0.84 8.14
N ALA A 160 13.87 1.64 8.80
CA ALA A 160 15.29 1.32 8.95
C ALA A 160 15.54 0.14 9.89
N ALA A 161 14.74 -0.02 10.95
CA ALA A 161 14.78 -1.21 11.80
C ALA A 161 14.44 -2.47 10.98
N TYR A 162 13.38 -2.41 10.18
CA TYR A 162 13.05 -3.50 9.25
C TYR A 162 14.19 -3.81 8.28
N LEU A 163 14.84 -2.79 7.70
CA LEU A 163 15.99 -2.99 6.80
C LEU A 163 17.12 -3.80 7.47
N ARG A 164 17.41 -3.53 8.74
CA ARG A 164 18.48 -4.20 9.51
C ARG A 164 18.12 -5.61 9.94
N GLU A 165 16.85 -5.82 10.33
CA GLU A 165 16.38 -7.04 11.00
C GLU A 165 15.59 -7.97 10.06
N ARG A 166 15.42 -7.60 8.78
CA ARG A 166 14.59 -8.33 7.83
C ARG A 166 14.97 -9.80 7.75
N SER A 167 13.97 -10.62 7.96
CA SER A 167 14.04 -12.07 7.92
C SER A 167 12.67 -12.61 7.52
N PHE A 168 12.63 -13.85 7.07
CA PHE A 168 11.37 -14.48 6.70
C PHE A 168 10.41 -14.58 7.90
N SER A 169 10.93 -14.84 9.10
CA SER A 169 10.15 -14.87 10.33
C SER A 169 9.55 -13.51 10.69
N LEU A 170 10.30 -12.42 10.47
CA LEU A 170 9.78 -11.07 10.66
C LEU A 170 8.69 -10.74 9.63
N ASP A 171 8.87 -11.12 8.38
CA ASP A 171 7.86 -10.95 7.34
C ASP A 171 6.55 -11.67 7.69
N LEU A 172 6.62 -12.94 8.12
CA LEU A 172 5.45 -13.69 8.56
C LEU A 172 4.78 -13.05 9.78
N ARG A 173 5.56 -12.55 10.73
CA ARG A 173 5.03 -11.81 11.89
C ARG A 173 4.29 -10.55 11.46
N ILE A 174 4.84 -9.77 10.54
CA ILE A 174 4.19 -8.56 10.01
C ILE A 174 2.88 -8.92 9.28
N LEU A 175 2.87 -9.95 8.44
CA LEU A 175 1.67 -10.43 7.76
C LEU A 175 0.59 -10.86 8.75
N TRP A 176 0.97 -11.59 9.81
CA TRP A 176 0.05 -11.98 10.88
C TRP A 176 -0.53 -10.77 11.62
N MET A 177 0.32 -9.81 12.02
CA MET A 177 -0.13 -8.57 12.66
C MET A 177 -1.05 -7.75 11.77
N THR A 178 -0.79 -7.74 10.46
CA THR A 178 -1.66 -7.06 9.47
C THR A 178 -3.04 -7.71 9.42
N LEU A 179 -3.08 -9.04 9.28
CA LEU A 179 -4.34 -9.79 9.26
C LEU A 179 -5.15 -9.54 10.53
N TRP A 180 -4.49 -9.59 11.69
CA TRP A 180 -5.13 -9.33 12.99
C TRP A 180 -5.74 -7.92 13.08
N LYS A 181 -5.02 -6.89 12.61
CA LYS A 181 -5.52 -5.51 12.58
C LYS A 181 -6.70 -5.32 11.62
N VAL A 182 -6.65 -5.97 10.45
CA VAL A 182 -7.76 -5.93 9.49
C VAL A 182 -9.02 -6.56 10.09
N VAL A 183 -8.88 -7.73 10.74
CA VAL A 183 -10.01 -8.43 11.39
C VAL A 183 -10.60 -7.62 12.54
N ARG A 184 -9.76 -7.02 13.38
CA ARG A 184 -10.18 -6.19 14.52
C ARG A 184 -10.67 -4.80 14.14
N ARG A 185 -10.46 -4.38 12.88
CA ARG A 185 -10.75 -3.01 12.41
C ARG A 185 -10.02 -1.92 13.21
N ASP A 186 -8.91 -2.26 13.87
CA ASP A 186 -8.13 -1.32 14.66
C ASP A 186 -7.34 -0.37 13.75
N GLY A 187 -7.56 0.94 13.91
CA GLY A 187 -6.75 1.99 13.31
C GLY A 187 -7.03 2.28 11.83
N VAL A 188 -8.24 2.09 11.32
CA VAL A 188 -8.66 2.62 10.01
C VAL A 188 -9.33 3.99 10.23
N SER A 189 -8.52 5.01 10.56
CA SER A 189 -8.87 6.42 10.41
C SER A 189 -8.35 6.90 9.05
N HIS A 190 -9.22 7.42 8.21
CA HIS A 190 -8.88 8.05 6.94
C HIS A 190 -9.44 9.47 6.92
#